data_2202667c4daee8e668d8238416aa1a25
#
_entry.id   2202667c4daee8e668d8238416aa1a25
#
_cell.length_a   1.000
_cell.length_b   1.000
_cell.length_c   1.000
_cell.angle_alpha   90.00
_cell.angle_beta   90.00
_cell.angle_gamma   90.00
#
_symmetry.space_group_name_H-M   'P 1'
#
loop_
_entity.id
_entity.type
_entity.pdbx_description
1 polymer ?
#
loop_
_entity_poly.entity_id
_entity_poly.type
_entity_poly.pdbx_seq_one_letter_code
_entity_poly.pdbx_strand_id
1 'polypeptide(L)'
;IMAEWHDRSCRRLDVFTSGGISSCLSCGSIQLDLETPPSPPETQDENITDTAVYRPLESQTDIRLLTLEPGEFADPIRCTLALSSTASMIEYDAISYTWASENGAMAWTQPITLDGRAFLVTANCETALRRVRSRGAQRVVWIDAVCMNQQDVEERGHQVRLMPQIYSRAQRVLVYVGEPVPAEEALFRFLDDRDTTTPNLPRRLSLQQALETLLTRRYFSRAWILQEPRLLNVLQLPSVLQFRAPTYRDSSDLLRLLDLARNSHASDPRDKLFAVYGLISCAQSDGIVADYTMSTREAYMQMAKWIAQRFGIPALLLRAFHV
;
A
#
# COMPACT_ATOMS: atom_id res chain seq x y z
N ILE A 1 19.98 -2.60 40.95
CA ILE A 1 20.27 -3.47 39.79
C ILE A 1 20.25 -2.51 38.61
N MET A 2 21.44 -2.17 38.05
CA MET A 2 21.52 -1.33 36.84
C MET A 2 20.94 -2.15 35.67
N ALA A 3 20.08 -1.53 34.87
CA ALA A 3 19.56 -2.16 33.66
C ALA A 3 20.76 -2.41 32.70
N GLU A 4 20.84 -3.61 32.13
CA GLU A 4 21.99 -4.10 31.33
C GLU A 4 22.31 -3.28 30.07
N TRP A 5 21.44 -2.35 29.66
CA TRP A 5 21.60 -1.58 28.43
C TRP A 5 22.34 -0.24 28.60
N HIS A 6 22.66 0.16 29.83
CA HIS A 6 23.45 1.36 30.09
C HIS A 6 24.96 1.11 29.91
N ASP A 7 25.68 2.12 29.49
CA ASP A 7 27.15 2.09 29.52
C ASP A 7 27.65 1.87 30.96
N ARG A 8 28.67 1.03 31.13
CA ARG A 8 29.25 0.71 32.45
C ARG A 8 29.80 1.94 33.18
N SER A 9 30.06 3.03 32.47
CA SER A 9 30.50 4.33 33.04
C SER A 9 29.33 5.23 33.44
N CYS A 10 28.09 4.83 33.22
CA CYS A 10 26.92 5.63 33.52
C CYS A 10 26.77 5.86 35.05
N ARG A 11 27.01 7.08 35.49
CA ARG A 11 26.97 7.44 36.91
C ARG A 11 25.59 7.88 37.39
N ARG A 12 24.68 8.20 36.47
CA ARG A 12 23.33 8.69 36.77
C ARG A 12 22.36 8.19 35.71
N LEU A 13 21.30 7.55 36.19
CA LEU A 13 20.22 7.09 35.30
C LEU A 13 19.27 8.26 35.03
N ASP A 14 19.34 8.81 33.83
CA ASP A 14 18.43 9.86 33.35
C ASP A 14 17.75 9.35 32.10
N VAL A 15 16.70 8.53 32.30
CA VAL A 15 16.03 7.80 31.23
C VAL A 15 14.83 8.58 30.77
N PHE A 16 14.80 8.87 29.49
CA PHE A 16 13.67 9.44 28.77
C PHE A 16 13.12 8.41 27.78
N THR A 17 11.81 8.16 27.83
CA THR A 17 11.12 7.19 26.94
C THR A 17 10.14 7.93 26.05
N SER A 18 10.25 7.75 24.75
CA SER A 18 9.31 8.27 23.74
C SER A 18 9.18 7.29 22.60
N GLY A 19 7.93 6.97 22.21
CA GLY A 19 7.65 6.10 21.06
C GLY A 19 8.25 4.69 21.17
N GLY A 20 8.33 4.10 22.37
CA GLY A 20 8.93 2.76 22.57
C GLY A 20 10.46 2.75 22.54
N ILE A 21 11.11 3.93 22.53
CA ILE A 21 12.55 4.08 22.60
C ILE A 21 12.90 4.71 23.93
N SER A 22 13.67 4.00 24.76
CA SER A 22 14.24 4.53 25.98
C SER A 22 15.68 4.97 25.75
N SER A 23 15.99 6.21 26.06
CA SER A 23 17.35 6.76 25.93
C SER A 23 17.84 7.32 27.26
N CYS A 24 19.11 7.11 27.58
CA CYS A 24 19.73 7.68 28.74
C CYS A 24 20.46 8.98 28.36
N LEU A 25 19.99 10.13 28.85
CA LEU A 25 20.59 11.43 28.57
C LEU A 25 21.96 11.58 29.19
N SER A 26 22.31 10.76 30.20
CA SER A 26 23.62 10.83 30.88
C SER A 26 24.73 10.04 30.19
N CYS A 27 24.43 8.91 29.54
CA CYS A 27 25.46 8.09 28.85
C CYS A 27 25.19 7.94 27.34
N GLY A 28 24.09 8.48 26.84
CA GLY A 28 23.73 8.38 25.42
C GLY A 28 23.29 6.98 24.96
N SER A 29 23.25 6.00 25.87
CA SER A 29 22.79 4.64 25.52
C SER A 29 21.31 4.65 25.20
N ILE A 30 20.93 3.85 24.21
CA ILE A 30 19.55 3.74 23.73
C ILE A 30 19.12 2.27 23.94
N GLN A 31 18.02 2.07 24.63
CA GLN A 31 17.29 0.83 24.62
C GLN A 31 16.12 0.99 23.65
N LEU A 32 16.16 0.22 22.59
CA LEU A 32 14.96 -0.04 21.80
C LEU A 32 14.22 -1.14 22.55
N ASP A 33 13.11 -0.81 23.19
CA ASP A 33 12.12 -1.83 23.55
C ASP A 33 11.57 -2.36 22.21
N LEU A 34 12.36 -3.24 21.63
CA LEU A 34 11.90 -4.16 20.62
C LEU A 34 11.07 -5.22 21.39
N GLU A 35 9.97 -4.81 22.03
CA GLU A 35 8.87 -5.72 22.07
C GLU A 35 8.65 -6.07 20.60
N THR A 36 9.10 -7.25 20.24
CA THR A 36 8.67 -7.93 19.03
C THR A 36 7.15 -7.67 19.03
N PRO A 37 6.59 -6.91 18.05
CA PRO A 37 5.14 -6.78 18.00
C PRO A 37 4.66 -8.21 18.13
N PRO A 38 3.74 -8.53 19.06
CA PRO A 38 3.35 -9.90 19.34
C PRO A 38 3.17 -10.53 17.99
N SER A 39 3.93 -11.58 17.74
CA SER A 39 3.85 -12.35 16.48
C SER A 39 2.36 -12.49 16.28
N PRO A 40 1.79 -12.04 15.12
CA PRO A 40 0.34 -12.06 14.96
C PRO A 40 -0.08 -13.42 15.49
N PRO A 41 -1.03 -13.50 16.44
CA PRO A 41 -1.29 -14.70 17.20
C PRO A 41 -1.24 -15.82 16.17
N GLU A 42 -0.42 -16.83 16.38
CA GLU A 42 -0.49 -18.10 15.66
C GLU A 42 -1.88 -18.64 16.00
N THR A 43 -2.88 -18.02 15.44
CA THR A 43 -4.16 -18.67 15.26
C THR A 43 -3.81 -19.82 14.35
N GLN A 44 -3.71 -21.01 14.96
CA GLN A 44 -3.91 -22.28 14.31
C GLN A 44 -5.36 -22.32 13.81
N ASP A 45 -5.77 -21.31 13.07
CA ASP A 45 -6.82 -21.43 12.11
C ASP A 45 -6.14 -22.08 10.91
N GLU A 46 -6.53 -23.30 10.64
CA GLU A 46 -6.39 -23.94 9.33
C GLU A 46 -7.04 -22.99 8.30
N ASN A 47 -6.36 -21.89 8.02
CA ASN A 47 -6.69 -20.97 6.95
C ASN A 47 -6.48 -21.74 5.66
N ILE A 48 -7.59 -22.31 5.17
CA ILE A 48 -7.74 -22.91 3.86
C ILE A 48 -7.58 -21.82 2.80
N THR A 49 -6.43 -21.19 2.75
CA THR A 49 -5.92 -20.58 1.53
C THR A 49 -5.12 -21.68 0.86
N ASP A 50 -5.86 -22.50 0.10
CA ASP A 50 -5.32 -23.63 -0.63
C ASP A 50 -4.26 -23.11 -1.61
N THR A 51 -2.98 -23.27 -1.26
CA THR A 51 -1.84 -22.93 -2.14
C THR A 51 -1.91 -23.67 -3.48
N ALA A 52 -2.72 -24.74 -3.56
CA ALA A 52 -3.01 -25.46 -4.80
C ALA A 52 -3.72 -24.62 -5.88
N VAL A 53 -4.23 -23.43 -5.54
CA VAL A 53 -4.81 -22.49 -6.52
C VAL A 53 -3.71 -21.79 -7.32
N TYR A 54 -2.54 -21.58 -6.75
CA TYR A 54 -1.47 -20.81 -7.38
C TYR A 54 -0.54 -21.69 -8.23
N ARG A 55 -0.63 -21.54 -9.55
CA ARG A 55 0.39 -22.10 -10.44
C ARG A 55 1.67 -21.28 -10.30
N PRO A 56 2.86 -21.90 -10.25
CA PRO A 56 4.13 -21.21 -10.21
C PRO A 56 4.27 -20.17 -11.33
N LEU A 57 4.95 -19.07 -11.04
CA LEU A 57 5.36 -18.08 -12.02
C LEU A 57 6.72 -18.53 -12.59
N GLU A 58 6.82 -18.65 -13.91
CA GLU A 58 8.02 -19.18 -14.56
C GLU A 58 8.93 -18.08 -15.10
N SER A 59 8.33 -16.89 -15.38
CA SER A 59 9.02 -15.75 -15.95
C SER A 59 9.03 -14.55 -15.03
N GLN A 60 10.04 -13.70 -15.18
CA GLN A 60 10.15 -12.43 -14.48
C GLN A 60 9.04 -11.41 -14.81
N THR A 61 8.28 -11.68 -15.86
CA THR A 61 7.16 -10.82 -16.30
C THR A 61 5.80 -11.43 -16.02
N ASP A 62 5.77 -12.63 -15.43
CA ASP A 62 4.52 -13.33 -15.17
C ASP A 62 3.72 -12.67 -14.06
N ILE A 63 2.43 -12.56 -14.30
CA ILE A 63 1.41 -12.10 -13.36
C ILE A 63 0.21 -13.03 -13.47
N ARG A 64 -0.71 -12.95 -12.52
CA ARG A 64 -2.02 -13.59 -12.67
C ARG A 64 -3.09 -12.54 -12.83
N LEU A 65 -4.08 -12.83 -13.64
CA LEU A 65 -5.26 -12.00 -13.85
C LEU A 65 -6.50 -12.78 -13.39
N LEU A 66 -7.40 -12.06 -12.76
CA LEU A 66 -8.66 -12.56 -12.24
C LEU A 66 -9.77 -12.23 -13.23
N THR A 67 -10.47 -13.23 -13.74
CA THR A 67 -11.70 -13.03 -14.52
C THR A 67 -12.89 -13.12 -13.57
N LEU A 68 -13.57 -12.00 -13.40
CA LEU A 68 -14.73 -11.85 -12.53
C LEU A 68 -16.00 -12.11 -13.33
N GLU A 69 -16.83 -13.07 -12.88
CA GLU A 69 -18.12 -13.37 -13.51
C GLU A 69 -19.13 -12.23 -13.29
N PRO A 70 -20.05 -12.01 -14.25
CA PRO A 70 -21.10 -11.02 -14.09
C PRO A 70 -22.07 -11.40 -12.95
N GLY A 71 -22.76 -10.41 -12.40
CA GLY A 71 -23.77 -10.62 -11.37
C GLY A 71 -24.19 -9.32 -10.69
N GLU A 72 -25.30 -9.42 -9.95
CA GLU A 72 -25.79 -8.32 -9.11
C GLU A 72 -24.92 -8.16 -7.85
N PHE A 73 -25.04 -7.03 -7.18
CA PHE A 73 -24.22 -6.74 -6.00
C PHE A 73 -24.34 -7.80 -4.90
N ALA A 74 -25.53 -8.34 -4.68
CA ALA A 74 -25.79 -9.33 -3.64
C ALA A 74 -25.38 -10.77 -4.01
N ASP A 75 -25.14 -11.06 -5.31
CA ASP A 75 -24.80 -12.40 -5.75
C ASP A 75 -23.43 -12.84 -5.23
N PRO A 76 -23.18 -14.14 -5.01
CA PRO A 76 -21.86 -14.64 -4.67
C PRO A 76 -20.79 -14.22 -5.70
N ILE A 77 -19.60 -13.88 -5.22
CA ILE A 77 -18.46 -13.60 -6.11
C ILE A 77 -17.94 -14.92 -6.66
N ARG A 78 -17.89 -15.03 -7.99
CA ARG A 78 -17.28 -16.13 -8.72
C ARG A 78 -16.24 -15.59 -9.69
N CYS A 79 -15.10 -16.25 -9.73
CA CYS A 79 -13.98 -15.82 -10.54
C CYS A 79 -13.05 -16.99 -10.88
N THR A 80 -12.23 -16.78 -11.89
CA THR A 80 -11.18 -17.71 -12.31
C THR A 80 -9.84 -16.98 -12.36
N LEU A 81 -8.75 -17.67 -12.03
CA LEU A 81 -7.40 -17.13 -12.02
C LEU A 81 -6.61 -17.71 -13.18
N ALA A 82 -6.07 -16.86 -14.02
CA ALA A 82 -5.28 -17.25 -15.17
C ALA A 82 -3.88 -16.64 -15.14
N LEU A 83 -2.87 -17.43 -15.53
CA LEU A 83 -1.52 -16.94 -15.75
C LEU A 83 -1.50 -15.99 -16.95
N SER A 84 -0.78 -14.89 -16.82
CA SER A 84 -0.57 -13.87 -17.83
C SER A 84 0.82 -13.27 -17.68
N SER A 85 1.12 -12.23 -18.44
CA SER A 85 2.40 -11.53 -18.37
C SER A 85 2.19 -10.04 -18.51
N THR A 86 3.05 -9.25 -17.86
CA THR A 86 3.09 -7.81 -18.11
C THR A 86 3.45 -7.47 -19.55
N ALA A 87 4.04 -8.39 -20.32
CA ALA A 87 4.30 -8.24 -21.75
C ALA A 87 3.10 -8.61 -22.63
N SER A 88 2.04 -9.21 -22.06
CA SER A 88 0.84 -9.62 -22.78
C SER A 88 0.02 -8.42 -23.27
N MET A 89 -0.74 -8.64 -24.36
CA MET A 89 -1.71 -7.68 -24.91
C MET A 89 -3.10 -7.80 -24.26
N ILE A 90 -3.24 -8.63 -23.23
CA ILE A 90 -4.53 -8.80 -22.54
C ILE A 90 -4.87 -7.50 -21.81
N GLU A 91 -6.04 -6.94 -22.12
CA GLU A 91 -6.57 -5.77 -21.45
C GLU A 91 -7.16 -6.17 -20.09
N TYR A 92 -6.82 -5.44 -19.04
CA TYR A 92 -7.35 -5.61 -17.70
C TYR A 92 -7.48 -4.29 -16.96
N ASP A 93 -8.36 -4.27 -15.97
CA ASP A 93 -8.43 -3.16 -15.00
C ASP A 93 -7.63 -3.53 -13.75
N ALA A 94 -6.84 -2.61 -13.20
CA ALA A 94 -6.18 -2.83 -11.90
C ALA A 94 -7.04 -2.26 -10.77
N ILE A 95 -7.25 -3.02 -9.70
CA ILE A 95 -8.04 -2.56 -8.55
C ILE A 95 -7.09 -2.04 -7.47
N SER A 96 -7.29 -0.79 -7.09
CA SER A 96 -6.61 -0.17 -5.96
C SER A 96 -7.60 0.03 -4.81
N TYR A 97 -7.29 -0.57 -3.66
CA TYR A 97 -8.13 -0.53 -2.47
C TYR A 97 -7.27 -0.72 -1.21
N THR A 98 -7.81 -0.55 -0.02
CA THR A 98 -7.12 -0.90 1.23
C THR A 98 -7.60 -2.26 1.74
N TRP A 99 -6.67 -3.12 2.22
CA TRP A 99 -7.01 -4.41 2.80
C TRP A 99 -7.86 -4.27 4.06
N ALA A 100 -7.48 -3.29 4.90
CA ALA A 100 -8.22 -2.97 6.10
C ALA A 100 -9.50 -2.20 5.77
N SER A 101 -10.60 -2.55 6.44
CA SER A 101 -11.80 -1.73 6.50
C SER A 101 -11.54 -0.43 7.28
N GLU A 102 -12.48 0.52 7.25
CA GLU A 102 -12.33 1.81 7.93
C GLU A 102 -12.08 1.66 9.45
N ASN A 103 -12.60 0.60 10.07
CA ASN A 103 -12.34 0.27 11.48
C ASN A 103 -11.02 -0.49 11.72
N GLY A 104 -10.22 -0.71 10.68
CA GLY A 104 -8.92 -1.38 10.76
C GLY A 104 -8.93 -2.91 10.68
N ALA A 105 -10.08 -3.55 10.52
CA ALA A 105 -10.18 -5.00 10.40
C ALA A 105 -9.56 -5.49 9.08
N MET A 106 -8.68 -6.50 9.16
CA MET A 106 -7.97 -7.11 8.02
C MET A 106 -8.11 -8.64 7.97
N ALA A 107 -9.03 -9.21 8.75
CA ALA A 107 -9.21 -10.64 8.79
C ALA A 107 -9.69 -11.20 7.42
N TRP A 108 -9.12 -12.31 7.01
CA TRP A 108 -9.47 -13.04 5.78
C TRP A 108 -10.63 -13.99 6.07
N THR A 109 -11.83 -13.45 6.10
CA THR A 109 -13.01 -14.16 6.55
C THR A 109 -14.12 -14.24 5.51
N GLN A 110 -14.01 -13.51 4.40
CA GLN A 110 -15.07 -13.47 3.40
C GLN A 110 -14.80 -14.48 2.28
N PRO A 111 -15.67 -15.46 2.06
CA PRO A 111 -15.49 -16.44 1.02
C PRO A 111 -15.88 -15.89 -0.36
N ILE A 112 -15.02 -16.10 -1.34
CA ILE A 112 -15.32 -15.99 -2.76
C ILE A 112 -15.15 -17.38 -3.40
N THR A 113 -15.70 -17.59 -4.59
CA THR A 113 -15.46 -18.81 -5.36
C THR A 113 -14.36 -18.53 -6.38
N LEU A 114 -13.19 -19.14 -6.21
CA LEU A 114 -12.05 -19.03 -7.11
C LEU A 114 -11.78 -20.41 -7.74
N ASP A 115 -11.87 -20.52 -9.06
CA ASP A 115 -11.73 -21.77 -9.80
C ASP A 115 -12.61 -22.91 -9.24
N GLY A 116 -13.85 -22.58 -8.83
CA GLY A 116 -14.81 -23.52 -8.27
C GLY A 116 -14.58 -23.89 -6.80
N ARG A 117 -13.57 -23.31 -6.11
CA ARG A 117 -13.24 -23.57 -4.71
C ARG A 117 -13.50 -22.33 -3.85
N ALA A 118 -13.73 -22.54 -2.56
CA ALA A 118 -13.82 -21.44 -1.61
C ALA A 118 -12.42 -20.85 -1.39
N PHE A 119 -12.31 -19.53 -1.51
CA PHE A 119 -11.10 -18.76 -1.27
C PHE A 119 -11.43 -17.58 -0.34
N LEU A 120 -10.68 -17.41 0.73
CA LEU A 120 -10.95 -16.36 1.70
C LEU A 120 -10.23 -15.06 1.31
N VAL A 121 -10.95 -13.96 1.45
CA VAL A 121 -10.42 -12.60 1.25
C VAL A 121 -10.82 -11.70 2.43
N THR A 122 -10.26 -10.49 2.50
CA THR A 122 -10.73 -9.51 3.48
C THR A 122 -12.10 -8.96 3.09
N ALA A 123 -12.87 -8.49 4.07
CA ALA A 123 -14.18 -7.88 3.82
C ALA A 123 -14.10 -6.73 2.82
N ASN A 124 -13.02 -5.95 2.88
CA ASN A 124 -12.85 -4.82 1.98
C ASN A 124 -12.48 -5.26 0.54
N CYS A 125 -11.73 -6.36 0.40
CA CYS A 125 -11.45 -6.98 -0.90
C CYS A 125 -12.74 -7.49 -1.55
N GLU A 126 -13.55 -8.23 -0.80
CA GLU A 126 -14.82 -8.78 -1.27
C GLU A 126 -15.77 -7.66 -1.72
N THR A 127 -15.91 -6.59 -0.93
CA THR A 127 -16.75 -5.46 -1.29
C THR A 127 -16.22 -4.72 -2.52
N ALA A 128 -14.90 -4.52 -2.63
CA ALA A 128 -14.29 -3.95 -3.83
C ALA A 128 -14.61 -4.76 -5.09
N LEU A 129 -14.48 -6.11 -5.02
CA LEU A 129 -14.83 -7.00 -6.12
C LEU A 129 -16.31 -6.87 -6.50
N ARG A 130 -17.24 -6.78 -5.53
CA ARG A 130 -18.67 -6.54 -5.78
C ARG A 130 -18.94 -5.23 -6.50
N ARG A 131 -18.24 -4.16 -6.11
CA ARG A 131 -18.41 -2.82 -6.69
C ARG A 131 -17.89 -2.72 -8.13
N VAL A 132 -16.81 -3.42 -8.45
CA VAL A 132 -16.23 -3.41 -9.79
C VAL A 132 -16.84 -4.43 -10.73
N ARG A 133 -17.56 -5.44 -10.21
CA ARG A 133 -18.22 -6.46 -10.99
C ARG A 133 -19.25 -5.86 -11.96
N SER A 134 -19.22 -6.31 -13.20
CA SER A 134 -20.24 -5.94 -14.20
C SER A 134 -21.50 -6.81 -14.03
N ARG A 135 -22.66 -6.24 -14.34
CA ARG A 135 -23.93 -7.00 -14.31
C ARG A 135 -24.10 -7.96 -15.49
N GLY A 136 -23.58 -7.59 -16.66
CA GLY A 136 -23.88 -8.31 -17.90
C GLY A 136 -22.68 -8.92 -18.64
N ALA A 137 -21.44 -8.65 -18.20
CA ALA A 137 -20.24 -9.13 -18.87
C ALA A 137 -19.16 -9.51 -17.88
N GLN A 138 -18.30 -10.45 -18.24
CA GLN A 138 -17.10 -10.75 -17.50
C GLN A 138 -16.16 -9.53 -17.48
N ARG A 139 -15.39 -9.38 -16.40
CA ARG A 139 -14.37 -8.37 -16.29
C ARG A 139 -13.03 -9.00 -15.89
N VAL A 140 -11.99 -8.69 -16.64
CA VAL A 140 -10.63 -9.11 -16.30
C VAL A 140 -10.01 -8.03 -15.42
N VAL A 141 -9.55 -8.42 -14.23
CA VAL A 141 -8.97 -7.49 -13.25
C VAL A 141 -7.68 -8.04 -12.68
N TRP A 142 -6.86 -7.14 -12.19
CA TRP A 142 -5.75 -7.46 -11.28
C TRP A 142 -6.05 -6.89 -9.90
N ILE A 143 -5.95 -7.72 -8.88
CA ILE A 143 -6.11 -7.34 -7.47
C ILE A 143 -5.07 -8.09 -6.64
N ASP A 144 -4.30 -7.38 -5.85
CA ASP A 144 -3.13 -7.89 -5.12
C ASP A 144 -3.45 -9.06 -4.17
N ALA A 145 -4.59 -8.99 -3.46
CA ALA A 145 -4.98 -10.03 -2.51
C ALA A 145 -5.25 -11.40 -3.15
N VAL A 146 -5.60 -11.46 -4.44
CA VAL A 146 -5.96 -12.71 -5.12
C VAL A 146 -4.95 -13.07 -6.22
N CYS A 147 -4.42 -12.08 -6.93
CA CYS A 147 -3.50 -12.32 -8.05
C CYS A 147 -2.08 -12.65 -7.60
N MET A 148 -1.72 -12.33 -6.34
CA MET A 148 -0.43 -12.63 -5.74
C MET A 148 -0.57 -13.71 -4.67
N ASN A 149 0.33 -14.67 -4.63
CA ASN A 149 0.41 -15.59 -3.51
C ASN A 149 1.03 -14.87 -2.30
N GLN A 150 0.17 -14.43 -1.38
CA GLN A 150 0.59 -13.66 -0.20
C GLN A 150 1.42 -14.47 0.80
N GLN A 151 1.33 -15.80 0.73
CA GLN A 151 2.08 -16.71 1.62
C GLN A 151 3.48 -17.01 1.09
N ASP A 152 3.72 -16.85 -0.21
CA ASP A 152 5.02 -17.00 -0.82
C ASP A 152 5.79 -15.67 -0.78
N VAL A 153 6.76 -15.60 0.12
CA VAL A 153 7.56 -14.39 0.38
C VAL A 153 8.38 -13.99 -0.84
N GLU A 154 8.91 -14.95 -1.59
CA GLU A 154 9.72 -14.70 -2.79
C GLU A 154 8.83 -14.18 -3.93
N GLU A 155 7.70 -14.85 -4.17
CA GLU A 155 6.72 -14.40 -5.16
C GLU A 155 6.20 -13.00 -4.82
N ARG A 156 5.82 -12.75 -3.56
CA ARG A 156 5.36 -11.44 -3.12
C ARG A 156 6.40 -10.36 -3.41
N GLY A 157 7.66 -10.59 -3.05
CA GLY A 157 8.75 -9.66 -3.34
C GLY A 157 8.92 -9.41 -4.85
N HIS A 158 8.81 -10.45 -5.66
CA HIS A 158 8.85 -10.34 -7.11
C HIS A 158 7.68 -9.54 -7.66
N GLN A 159 6.44 -9.87 -7.29
CA GLN A 159 5.23 -9.20 -7.78
C GLN A 159 5.15 -7.73 -7.35
N VAL A 160 5.60 -7.40 -6.14
CA VAL A 160 5.69 -6.01 -5.66
C VAL A 160 6.61 -5.16 -6.55
N ARG A 161 7.72 -5.73 -7.04
CA ARG A 161 8.59 -5.04 -8.02
C ARG A 161 7.91 -4.79 -9.37
N LEU A 162 6.95 -5.63 -9.75
CA LEU A 162 6.17 -5.49 -10.97
C LEU A 162 4.99 -4.52 -10.83
N MET A 163 4.55 -4.17 -9.62
CA MET A 163 3.38 -3.32 -9.39
C MET A 163 3.38 -2.03 -10.22
N PRO A 164 4.48 -1.26 -10.34
CA PRO A 164 4.48 -0.06 -11.18
C PRO A 164 4.16 -0.37 -12.64
N GLN A 165 4.62 -1.51 -13.17
CA GLN A 165 4.33 -1.95 -14.53
C GLN A 165 2.87 -2.43 -14.64
N ILE A 166 2.39 -3.20 -13.67
CA ILE A 166 1.02 -3.71 -13.62
C ILE A 166 0.02 -2.54 -13.67
N TYR A 167 0.18 -1.56 -12.78
CA TYR A 167 -0.71 -0.40 -12.77
C TYR A 167 -0.56 0.50 -14.02
N SER A 168 0.66 0.66 -14.55
CA SER A 168 0.88 1.49 -15.74
C SER A 168 0.32 0.87 -17.03
N ARG A 169 0.23 -0.46 -17.11
CA ARG A 169 -0.27 -1.20 -18.27
C ARG A 169 -1.77 -1.51 -18.18
N ALA A 170 -2.37 -1.40 -17.02
CA ALA A 170 -3.80 -1.55 -16.86
C ALA A 170 -4.57 -0.55 -17.74
N GLN A 171 -5.66 -1.01 -18.37
CA GLN A 171 -6.55 -0.13 -19.13
C GLN A 171 -7.07 1.00 -18.25
N ARG A 172 -7.46 0.67 -17.03
CA ARG A 172 -7.91 1.59 -15.99
C ARG A 172 -7.43 1.14 -14.63
N VAL A 173 -7.24 2.09 -13.73
CA VAL A 173 -7.11 1.82 -12.31
C VAL A 173 -8.46 2.14 -11.65
N LEU A 174 -9.12 1.09 -11.12
CA LEU A 174 -10.39 1.21 -10.41
C LEU A 174 -10.10 1.38 -8.93
N VAL A 175 -10.48 2.53 -8.39
CA VAL A 175 -10.19 2.90 -7.00
C VAL A 175 -11.41 2.64 -6.14
N TYR A 176 -11.25 1.80 -5.12
CA TYR A 176 -12.25 1.60 -4.10
C TYR A 176 -11.79 2.25 -2.80
N VAL A 177 -12.42 3.35 -2.46
CA VAL A 177 -12.10 4.15 -1.25
C VAL A 177 -12.96 3.78 -0.04
N GLY A 178 -13.83 2.78 -0.16
CA GLY A 178 -14.81 2.38 0.85
C GLY A 178 -16.24 2.65 0.40
N GLU A 179 -17.22 2.29 1.24
CA GLU A 179 -18.63 2.51 0.94
C GLU A 179 -18.98 4.00 0.99
N PRO A 180 -19.81 4.49 0.04
CA PRO A 180 -20.11 5.91 -0.07
C PRO A 180 -20.93 6.40 1.12
N VAL A 181 -20.67 7.63 1.55
CA VAL A 181 -21.54 8.37 2.46
C VAL A 181 -22.29 9.49 1.67
N PRO A 182 -23.48 9.90 2.11
CA PRO A 182 -24.30 10.86 1.33
C PRO A 182 -23.60 12.16 0.91
N ALA A 183 -22.70 12.68 1.76
CA ALA A 183 -21.92 13.86 1.45
C ALA A 183 -20.96 13.65 0.27
N GLU A 184 -20.32 12.49 0.20
CA GLU A 184 -19.39 12.12 -0.87
C GLU A 184 -20.12 11.84 -2.19
N GLU A 185 -21.32 11.28 -2.15
CA GLU A 185 -22.15 11.13 -3.36
C GLU A 185 -22.45 12.47 -4.03
N ALA A 186 -22.68 13.51 -3.23
CA ALA A 186 -22.89 14.87 -3.75
C ALA A 186 -21.59 15.41 -4.39
N LEU A 187 -20.43 15.13 -3.78
CA LEU A 187 -19.13 15.48 -4.33
C LEU A 187 -18.87 14.76 -5.66
N PHE A 188 -19.06 13.43 -5.72
CA PHE A 188 -18.83 12.65 -6.94
C PHE A 188 -19.78 13.08 -8.06
N ARG A 189 -21.06 13.33 -7.78
CA ARG A 189 -22.00 13.89 -8.77
C ARG A 189 -21.53 15.25 -9.30
N PHE A 190 -21.02 16.11 -8.44
CA PHE A 190 -20.47 17.41 -8.86
C PHE A 190 -19.22 17.26 -9.74
N LEU A 191 -18.34 16.27 -9.45
CA LEU A 191 -17.13 16.00 -10.24
C LEU A 191 -17.46 15.34 -11.58
N ASP A 192 -18.52 14.53 -11.66
CA ASP A 192 -18.98 13.87 -12.88
C ASP A 192 -19.78 14.81 -13.78
N ASP A 193 -20.50 15.74 -13.16
CA ASP A 193 -21.25 16.78 -13.87
C ASP A 193 -20.25 17.79 -14.46
N ARG A 194 -20.13 17.78 -15.79
CA ARG A 194 -19.28 18.73 -16.54
C ARG A 194 -19.83 20.16 -16.53
N ASP A 195 -20.81 20.46 -15.66
CA ASP A 195 -21.32 21.79 -15.45
C ASP A 195 -20.22 22.69 -14.87
N THR A 196 -19.73 23.61 -15.71
CA THR A 196 -18.65 24.55 -15.37
C THR A 196 -19.15 25.73 -14.52
N THR A 197 -20.42 25.74 -14.10
CA THR A 197 -20.96 26.78 -13.24
C THR A 197 -20.34 26.76 -11.86
N THR A 198 -19.75 27.87 -11.42
CA THR A 198 -19.16 27.96 -10.07
C THR A 198 -20.27 27.79 -9.02
N PRO A 199 -20.15 26.80 -8.11
CA PRO A 199 -21.15 26.60 -7.07
C PRO A 199 -21.27 27.86 -6.16
N ASN A 200 -22.47 28.14 -5.67
CA ASN A 200 -22.68 29.19 -4.66
C ASN A 200 -21.92 28.83 -3.35
N LEU A 201 -21.70 29.79 -2.48
CA LEU A 201 -20.87 29.63 -1.29
C LEU A 201 -21.31 28.49 -0.37
N PRO A 202 -22.59 28.27 -0.02
CA PRO A 202 -23.03 27.15 0.79
C PRO A 202 -22.67 25.77 0.15
N ARG A 203 -22.91 25.66 -1.18
CA ARG A 203 -22.57 24.42 -1.92
C ARG A 203 -21.05 24.18 -1.95
N ARG A 204 -20.24 25.25 -2.09
CA ARG A 204 -18.76 25.13 -2.04
C ARG A 204 -18.28 24.64 -0.69
N LEU A 205 -18.81 25.16 0.42
CA LEU A 205 -18.45 24.71 1.77
C LEU A 205 -18.85 23.25 2.01
N SER A 206 -20.04 22.84 1.56
CA SER A 206 -20.48 21.45 1.64
C SER A 206 -19.60 20.52 0.82
N LEU A 207 -19.20 20.90 -0.39
CA LEU A 207 -18.29 20.13 -1.24
C LEU A 207 -16.87 20.07 -0.65
N GLN A 208 -16.41 21.15 -0.03
CA GLN A 208 -15.11 21.17 0.66
C GLN A 208 -15.12 20.20 1.84
N GLN A 209 -16.14 20.22 2.69
CA GLN A 209 -16.27 19.26 3.80
C GLN A 209 -16.33 17.82 3.32
N ALA A 210 -17.07 17.56 2.23
CA ALA A 210 -17.13 16.23 1.63
C ALA A 210 -15.76 15.77 1.10
N LEU A 211 -15.00 16.67 0.49
CA LEU A 211 -13.64 16.39 0.03
C LEU A 211 -12.68 16.13 1.20
N GLU A 212 -12.76 16.93 2.26
CA GLU A 212 -11.97 16.73 3.48
C GLU A 212 -12.29 15.36 4.09
N THR A 213 -13.58 15.00 4.21
CA THR A 213 -14.02 13.69 4.69
C THR A 213 -13.47 12.57 3.82
N LEU A 214 -13.56 12.69 2.50
CA LEU A 214 -13.03 11.71 1.56
C LEU A 214 -11.51 11.51 1.74
N LEU A 215 -10.75 12.62 1.84
CA LEU A 215 -9.29 12.56 1.96
C LEU A 215 -8.82 12.02 3.32
N THR A 216 -9.67 12.01 4.35
CA THR A 216 -9.37 11.36 5.64
C THR A 216 -9.56 9.84 5.62
N ARG A 217 -10.17 9.30 4.56
CA ARG A 217 -10.35 7.86 4.44
C ARG A 217 -9.04 7.12 4.44
N ARG A 218 -9.06 5.93 5.04
CA ARG A 218 -7.89 5.07 5.22
C ARG A 218 -7.16 4.77 3.91
N TYR A 219 -7.87 4.75 2.79
CA TYR A 219 -7.31 4.58 1.47
C TYR A 219 -6.17 5.57 1.17
N PHE A 220 -6.35 6.85 1.44
CA PHE A 220 -5.38 7.91 1.10
C PHE A 220 -4.16 7.95 2.02
N SER A 221 -4.19 7.22 3.13
CA SER A 221 -3.06 7.11 4.07
C SER A 221 -2.14 5.91 3.81
N ARG A 222 -2.39 5.11 2.75
CA ARG A 222 -1.58 3.92 2.41
C ARG A 222 -0.22 4.30 1.81
N ALA A 223 0.84 3.55 2.21
CA ALA A 223 2.16 3.73 1.62
C ALA A 223 2.17 3.42 0.11
N TRP A 224 1.43 2.39 -0.33
CA TRP A 224 1.40 1.93 -1.73
C TRP A 224 0.74 2.90 -2.71
N ILE A 225 -0.10 3.84 -2.24
CA ILE A 225 -0.69 4.87 -3.09
C ILE A 225 0.37 5.70 -3.83
N LEU A 226 1.58 5.76 -3.29
CA LEU A 226 2.70 6.47 -3.91
C LEU A 226 3.09 5.87 -5.27
N GLN A 227 2.89 4.55 -5.48
CA GLN A 227 3.19 3.84 -6.73
C GLN A 227 2.05 3.83 -7.75
N GLU A 228 0.92 4.41 -7.44
CA GLU A 228 -0.28 4.41 -8.29
C GLU A 228 -0.43 5.72 -9.10
N PRO A 229 0.51 6.07 -10.01
CA PRO A 229 0.60 7.41 -10.61
C PRO A 229 -0.60 7.77 -11.51
N ARG A 230 -1.34 6.77 -12.03
CA ARG A 230 -2.54 7.02 -12.83
C ARG A 230 -3.76 7.42 -12.01
N LEU A 231 -3.76 7.08 -10.73
CA LEU A 231 -4.83 7.41 -9.81
C LEU A 231 -5.08 8.91 -9.71
N LEU A 232 -4.00 9.67 -9.76
CA LEU A 232 -4.01 11.13 -9.63
C LEU A 232 -4.48 11.84 -10.91
N ASN A 233 -4.44 11.14 -12.06
CA ASN A 233 -4.97 11.64 -13.32
C ASN A 233 -6.47 11.30 -13.50
N VAL A 234 -7.00 10.30 -12.81
CA VAL A 234 -8.41 9.87 -12.94
C VAL A 234 -9.33 10.73 -12.11
N LEU A 235 -8.90 11.14 -10.92
CA LEU A 235 -9.57 12.20 -10.20
C LEU A 235 -9.11 13.48 -10.90
N GLN A 236 -9.93 14.08 -11.74
CA GLN A 236 -9.74 15.45 -12.27
C GLN A 236 -9.85 16.44 -11.10
N LEU A 237 -9.00 16.20 -10.08
CA LEU A 237 -8.92 17.05 -8.92
C LEU A 237 -8.41 18.43 -9.36
N PRO A 238 -8.89 19.52 -8.74
CA PRO A 238 -8.35 20.85 -8.96
C PRO A 238 -6.82 20.82 -8.92
N SER A 239 -6.18 21.66 -9.71
CA SER A 239 -4.71 21.71 -9.90
C SER A 239 -3.88 21.72 -8.60
N VAL A 240 -4.49 22.12 -7.49
CA VAL A 240 -3.93 22.08 -6.12
C VAL A 240 -3.73 20.67 -5.59
N LEU A 241 -4.50 19.69 -6.11
CA LEU A 241 -4.43 18.28 -5.72
C LEU A 241 -3.91 17.38 -6.86
N GLN A 242 -3.50 17.97 -7.97
CA GLN A 242 -2.79 17.24 -9.02
C GLN A 242 -1.36 16.95 -8.55
N PHE A 243 -1.20 15.89 -7.78
CA PHE A 243 0.09 15.26 -7.64
C PHE A 243 0.47 14.66 -8.99
N ARG A 244 1.12 15.43 -9.84
CA ARG A 244 1.87 14.85 -10.94
C ARG A 244 2.78 13.81 -10.32
N ALA A 245 2.73 12.56 -10.78
CA ALA A 245 3.75 11.60 -10.42
C ALA A 245 5.11 12.24 -10.80
N PRO A 246 5.89 12.72 -9.84
CA PRO A 246 7.12 13.39 -10.18
C PRO A 246 8.07 12.29 -10.69
N THR A 247 8.72 12.54 -11.80
CA THR A 247 9.92 11.80 -12.14
C THR A 247 10.98 12.23 -11.14
N TYR A 248 11.11 11.47 -10.07
CA TYR A 248 12.05 11.74 -8.99
C TYR A 248 13.48 11.56 -9.51
N ARG A 249 14.22 12.63 -9.58
CA ARG A 249 15.55 12.67 -10.20
C ARG A 249 16.68 12.98 -9.25
N ASP A 250 16.39 13.52 -8.06
CA ASP A 250 17.42 13.97 -7.13
C ASP A 250 17.18 13.53 -5.67
N SER A 251 18.12 13.89 -4.79
CA SER A 251 18.08 13.54 -3.37
C SER A 251 16.92 14.20 -2.62
N SER A 252 16.49 15.41 -3.02
CA SER A 252 15.42 16.14 -2.36
C SER A 252 14.08 15.46 -2.59
N ASP A 253 13.86 14.94 -3.78
CA ASP A 253 12.69 14.15 -4.14
C ASP A 253 12.61 12.85 -3.34
N LEU A 254 13.73 12.12 -3.22
CA LEU A 254 13.80 10.90 -2.40
C LEU A 254 13.45 11.17 -0.94
N LEU A 255 14.04 12.19 -0.33
CA LEU A 255 13.79 12.51 1.07
C LEU A 255 12.31 12.90 1.30
N ARG A 256 11.72 13.64 0.35
CA ARG A 256 10.29 13.96 0.38
C ARG A 256 9.40 12.73 0.29
N LEU A 257 9.75 11.77 -0.59
CA LEU A 257 9.02 10.50 -0.69
C LEU A 257 9.10 9.68 0.59
N LEU A 258 10.27 9.60 1.20
CA LEU A 258 10.45 8.90 2.47
C LEU A 258 9.65 9.55 3.60
N ASP A 259 9.53 10.89 3.62
CA ASP A 259 8.66 11.57 4.59
C ASP A 259 7.18 11.25 4.36
N LEU A 260 6.73 11.25 3.12
CA LEU A 260 5.36 10.88 2.79
C LEU A 260 5.08 9.42 3.20
N ALA A 261 6.00 8.51 2.88
CA ALA A 261 5.89 7.11 3.25
C ALA A 261 5.94 6.89 4.78
N ARG A 262 6.76 7.66 5.51
CA ARG A 262 6.86 7.58 6.97
C ARG A 262 5.52 7.81 7.64
N ASN A 263 4.75 8.79 7.18
CA ASN A 263 3.45 9.16 7.72
C ASN A 263 2.29 8.31 7.17
N SER A 264 2.58 7.42 6.21
CA SER A 264 1.58 6.54 5.62
C SER A 264 1.35 5.28 6.46
N HIS A 265 0.17 4.68 6.31
CA HIS A 265 -0.14 3.38 6.92
C HIS A 265 0.38 2.23 6.03
N ALA A 266 0.99 1.23 6.67
CA ALA A 266 1.41 0.00 6.07
C ALA A 266 1.22 -1.16 7.06
N SER A 267 0.75 -2.31 6.58
CA SER A 267 0.62 -3.52 7.41
C SER A 267 1.98 -4.13 7.73
N ASP A 268 2.89 -4.08 6.77
CA ASP A 268 4.30 -4.44 6.94
C ASP A 268 5.13 -3.15 6.98
N PRO A 269 5.91 -2.87 8.05
CA PRO A 269 6.72 -1.66 8.12
C PRO A 269 7.69 -1.48 6.94
N ARG A 270 8.12 -2.57 6.30
CA ARG A 270 9.00 -2.54 5.12
C ARG A 270 8.32 -1.93 3.90
N ASP A 271 7.00 -2.02 3.82
CA ASP A 271 6.22 -1.43 2.72
C ASP A 271 6.40 0.09 2.61
N LYS A 272 6.70 0.76 3.71
CA LYS A 272 7.03 2.19 3.69
C LYS A 272 8.29 2.51 2.88
N LEU A 273 9.24 1.58 2.82
CA LEU A 273 10.43 1.68 1.99
C LEU A 273 10.16 1.13 0.58
N PHE A 274 9.54 -0.04 0.50
CA PHE A 274 9.34 -0.75 -0.76
C PHE A 274 8.40 0.02 -1.71
N ALA A 275 7.41 0.73 -1.19
CA ALA A 275 6.58 1.64 -1.96
C ALA A 275 7.37 2.81 -2.57
N VAL A 276 8.48 3.20 -1.97
CA VAL A 276 9.37 4.25 -2.48
C VAL A 276 10.34 3.71 -3.51
N TYR A 277 10.83 2.47 -3.36
CA TYR A 277 11.82 1.88 -4.29
C TYR A 277 11.35 1.86 -5.75
N GLY A 278 10.07 1.54 -5.97
CA GLY A 278 9.49 1.50 -7.32
C GLY A 278 9.42 2.85 -8.04
N LEU A 279 9.54 3.96 -7.29
CA LEU A 279 9.46 5.32 -7.82
C LEU A 279 10.83 5.92 -8.15
N ILE A 280 11.90 5.32 -7.64
CA ILE A 280 13.25 5.86 -7.77
C ILE A 280 14.01 5.03 -8.80
N SER A 281 14.16 5.58 -10.00
CA SER A 281 14.85 4.89 -11.10
C SER A 281 16.30 4.50 -10.78
N CYS A 282 17.02 5.33 -10.02
CA CYS A 282 18.39 5.03 -9.62
C CYS A 282 18.49 3.95 -8.54
N ALA A 283 17.48 3.78 -7.67
CA ALA A 283 17.49 2.71 -6.68
C ALA A 283 17.45 1.33 -7.36
N GLN A 284 16.63 1.17 -8.39
CA GLN A 284 16.54 -0.07 -9.15
C GLN A 284 17.86 -0.38 -9.89
N SER A 285 18.49 0.62 -10.50
CA SER A 285 19.78 0.45 -11.18
C SER A 285 20.92 0.15 -10.20
N ASP A 286 20.84 0.60 -8.97
CA ASP A 286 21.82 0.33 -7.91
C ASP A 286 21.52 -0.99 -7.14
N GLY A 287 20.53 -1.77 -7.58
CA GLY A 287 20.18 -3.08 -7.00
C GLY A 287 19.37 -3.00 -5.70
N ILE A 288 18.81 -1.83 -5.38
CA ILE A 288 17.89 -1.68 -4.24
C ILE A 288 16.50 -2.13 -4.67
N VAL A 289 16.08 -3.27 -4.17
CA VAL A 289 14.81 -3.91 -4.54
C VAL A 289 14.02 -4.33 -3.30
N ALA A 290 12.70 -4.45 -3.47
CA ALA A 290 11.86 -5.00 -2.42
C ALA A 290 12.21 -6.48 -2.16
N ASP A 291 12.59 -6.78 -0.93
CA ASP A 291 12.97 -8.12 -0.48
C ASP A 291 12.34 -8.42 0.88
N TYR A 292 11.30 -9.22 0.88
CA TYR A 292 10.58 -9.61 2.09
C TYR A 292 11.27 -10.74 2.87
N THR A 293 12.39 -11.27 2.41
CA THR A 293 13.22 -12.20 3.20
C THR A 293 14.05 -11.47 4.25
N MET A 294 14.33 -10.17 4.05
CA MET A 294 15.03 -9.33 5.02
C MET A 294 14.12 -8.99 6.21
N SER A 295 14.71 -8.88 7.40
CA SER A 295 14.03 -8.25 8.53
C SER A 295 13.77 -6.75 8.27
N THR A 296 12.82 -6.16 9.00
CA THR A 296 12.56 -4.72 8.95
C THR A 296 13.84 -3.91 9.19
N ARG A 297 14.63 -4.30 10.19
CA ARG A 297 15.90 -3.64 10.51
C ARG A 297 16.89 -3.67 9.35
N GLU A 298 17.05 -4.82 8.70
CA GLU A 298 17.97 -4.97 7.56
C GLU A 298 17.54 -4.11 6.38
N ALA A 299 16.25 -4.08 6.06
CA ALA A 299 15.71 -3.25 4.98
C ALA A 299 15.98 -1.76 5.25
N TYR A 300 15.71 -1.26 6.48
CA TYR A 300 15.97 0.12 6.84
C TYR A 300 17.48 0.45 6.86
N MET A 301 18.32 -0.47 7.33
CA MET A 301 19.79 -0.30 7.29
C MET A 301 20.32 -0.29 5.86
N GLN A 302 19.80 -1.13 4.97
CA GLN A 302 20.17 -1.15 3.55
C GLN A 302 19.84 0.21 2.90
N MET A 303 18.64 0.73 3.11
CA MET A 303 18.24 2.06 2.61
C MET A 303 19.14 3.17 3.16
N ALA A 304 19.41 3.17 4.47
CA ALA A 304 20.25 4.17 5.08
C ALA A 304 21.69 4.15 4.53
N LYS A 305 22.26 2.96 4.34
CA LYS A 305 23.60 2.80 3.72
C LYS A 305 23.59 3.31 2.28
N TRP A 306 22.58 2.97 1.50
CA TRP A 306 22.47 3.42 0.11
C TRP A 306 22.33 4.95 0.02
N ILE A 307 21.50 5.57 0.87
CA ILE A 307 21.36 7.03 0.93
C ILE A 307 22.71 7.69 1.30
N ALA A 308 23.40 7.14 2.29
CA ALA A 308 24.70 7.68 2.71
C ALA A 308 25.76 7.60 1.59
N GLN A 309 25.79 6.50 0.86
CA GLN A 309 26.71 6.28 -0.26
C GLN A 309 26.38 7.17 -1.47
N ARG A 310 25.09 7.32 -1.78
CA ARG A 310 24.64 8.04 -2.98
C ARG A 310 24.58 9.55 -2.80
N PHE A 311 24.16 10.02 -1.63
CA PHE A 311 23.85 11.42 -1.36
C PHE A 311 24.64 12.00 -0.18
N GLY A 312 25.45 11.18 0.49
CA GLY A 312 26.26 11.57 1.64
C GLY A 312 25.55 11.50 2.99
N ILE A 313 26.30 11.40 4.06
CA ILE A 313 25.82 11.33 5.44
C ILE A 313 24.93 12.53 5.85
N PRO A 314 25.20 13.79 5.42
CA PRO A 314 24.33 14.91 5.77
C PRO A 314 22.87 14.73 5.36
N ALA A 315 22.59 14.00 4.25
CA ALA A 315 21.25 13.72 3.81
C ALA A 315 20.45 12.85 4.82
N LEU A 316 21.11 11.95 5.54
CA LEU A 316 20.51 11.18 6.63
C LEU A 316 20.27 12.03 7.88
N LEU A 317 21.22 12.90 8.23
CA LEU A 317 21.16 13.69 9.46
C LEU A 317 20.09 14.78 9.40
N LEU A 318 19.85 15.38 8.22
CA LEU A 318 18.83 16.42 8.05
C LEU A 318 17.42 15.94 8.42
N ARG A 319 17.18 14.62 8.48
CA ARG A 319 15.87 14.03 8.80
C ARG A 319 15.81 13.34 10.17
N ALA A 320 16.95 13.01 10.76
CA ALA A 320 17.00 12.46 12.11
C ALA A 320 16.62 13.51 13.19
N PHE A 321 16.76 14.81 12.88
CA PHE A 321 16.51 15.93 13.79
C PHE A 321 15.14 16.61 13.63
N HIS A 322 14.31 16.20 12.66
CA HIS A 322 12.93 16.62 12.54
C HIS A 322 12.00 15.55 13.12
N VAL A 323 12.08 15.35 14.43
CA VAL A 323 11.12 14.57 15.24
C VAL A 323 10.19 15.57 15.94
#